data_e9111714038073211028ddefd07ba0fd
#
_entry.id   e9111714038073211028ddefd07ba0fd
#
_cell.length_a   1.000
_cell.length_b   1.000
_cell.length_c   1.000
_cell.angle_alpha   90.00
_cell.angle_beta   90.00
_cell.angle_gamma   90.00
#
_symmetry.space_group_name_H-M   'P 1'
#
loop_
_entity.id
_entity.type
_entity.pdbx_description
1 polymer ?
#
loop_
_entity_poly.entity_id
_entity_poly.type
_entity_poly.pdbx_seq_one_letter_code
_entity_poly.pdbx_strand_id
1 'polypeptide(L)'
;MEKRDHIKIRISKTRKENWKRICKEKSITLTNLITASVENRILEDERKKILMFIEKQDNIFIKIETNINQIARIVNAQKFISSKELNHFQNQLKAITELKEKQNEIFTKIYSLIADDC
;
A
#
# COMPACT_ATOMS: atom_id res chain seq x y z
N MET A 1 23.18 0.07 -26.18
CA MET A 1 21.80 -0.26 -26.46
C MET A 1 21.64 -1.76 -26.67
N GLU A 2 20.80 -2.39 -25.91
CA GLU A 2 20.48 -3.78 -26.16
C GLU A 2 19.73 -3.95 -27.48
N LYS A 3 20.05 -5.02 -28.19
CA LYS A 3 19.27 -5.43 -29.35
C LYS A 3 17.88 -5.87 -28.89
N ARG A 4 16.86 -5.42 -29.59
CA ARG A 4 15.50 -5.90 -29.37
C ARG A 4 15.32 -7.27 -29.98
N ASP A 5 14.69 -8.14 -29.27
CA ASP A 5 14.35 -9.48 -29.72
C ASP A 5 12.83 -9.68 -29.62
N HIS A 6 12.35 -10.80 -30.15
CA HIS A 6 10.93 -11.10 -30.20
C HIS A 6 10.61 -12.38 -29.47
N ILE A 7 9.54 -12.38 -28.73
CA ILE A 7 8.94 -13.57 -28.14
C ILE A 7 7.57 -13.76 -28.77
N LYS A 8 7.33 -14.98 -29.23
CA LYS A 8 6.07 -15.34 -29.87
C LYS A 8 5.34 -16.34 -28.99
N ILE A 9 4.13 -16.03 -28.59
CA ILE A 9 3.29 -16.91 -27.77
C ILE A 9 1.95 -17.15 -28.45
N ARG A 10 1.38 -18.32 -28.19
CA ARG A 10 0.04 -18.67 -28.65
C ARG A 10 -0.94 -18.48 -27.49
N ILE A 11 -1.96 -17.70 -27.74
CA ILE A 11 -3.03 -17.45 -26.76
C ILE A 11 -4.38 -17.53 -27.46
N SER A 12 -5.44 -17.74 -26.68
CA SER A 12 -6.79 -17.73 -27.23
C SER A 12 -7.17 -16.32 -27.71
N LYS A 13 -8.08 -16.26 -28.66
CA LYS A 13 -8.60 -14.99 -29.17
C LYS A 13 -9.23 -14.15 -28.05
N THR A 14 -9.95 -14.79 -27.15
CA THR A 14 -10.58 -14.12 -26.02
C THR A 14 -9.55 -13.45 -25.08
N ARG A 15 -8.45 -14.14 -24.76
CA ARG A 15 -7.34 -13.56 -23.97
C ARG A 15 -6.70 -12.37 -24.68
N LYS A 16 -6.46 -12.51 -25.97
CA LYS A 16 -5.86 -11.41 -26.76
C LYS A 16 -6.73 -10.16 -26.72
N GLU A 17 -8.02 -10.31 -26.91
CA GLU A 17 -8.98 -9.21 -26.87
C GLU A 17 -9.04 -8.59 -25.48
N ASN A 18 -9.06 -9.40 -24.42
CA ASN A 18 -9.05 -8.92 -23.04
C ASN A 18 -7.77 -8.13 -22.71
N TRP A 19 -6.63 -8.64 -23.10
CA TRP A 19 -5.35 -7.95 -22.85
C TRP A 19 -5.27 -6.63 -23.59
N LYS A 20 -5.75 -6.59 -24.85
CA LYS A 20 -5.81 -5.34 -25.60
C LYS A 20 -6.74 -4.31 -24.98
N ARG A 21 -7.87 -4.77 -24.43
CA ARG A 21 -8.80 -3.90 -23.73
C ARG A 21 -8.15 -3.29 -22.49
N ILE A 22 -7.46 -4.09 -21.67
CA ILE A 22 -6.71 -3.63 -20.50
C ILE A 22 -5.69 -2.57 -20.91
N CYS A 23 -4.92 -2.84 -21.97
CA CYS A 23 -3.94 -1.89 -22.49
C CYS A 23 -4.58 -0.56 -22.88
N LYS A 24 -5.72 -0.61 -23.52
CA LYS A 24 -6.45 0.59 -23.94
C LYS A 24 -6.96 1.39 -22.74
N GLU A 25 -7.53 0.71 -21.74
CA GLU A 25 -8.00 1.34 -20.51
C GLU A 25 -6.88 2.03 -19.73
N LYS A 26 -5.71 1.42 -19.71
CA LYS A 26 -4.53 1.91 -18.97
C LYS A 26 -3.59 2.78 -19.80
N SER A 27 -3.86 2.94 -21.09
CA SER A 27 -3.01 3.69 -22.03
C SER A 27 -1.56 3.20 -22.05
N ILE A 28 -1.38 1.89 -22.08
CA ILE A 28 -0.08 1.22 -22.12
C ILE A 28 0.02 0.29 -23.33
N THR A 29 1.23 -0.09 -23.71
CA THR A 29 1.46 -1.08 -24.75
C THR A 29 1.30 -2.50 -24.19
N LEU A 30 1.04 -3.45 -25.09
CA LEU A 30 0.97 -4.86 -24.71
C LEU A 30 2.30 -5.35 -24.13
N THR A 31 3.42 -4.90 -24.70
CA THR A 31 4.76 -5.20 -24.18
C THR A 31 4.92 -4.75 -22.74
N ASN A 32 4.50 -3.53 -22.42
CA ASN A 32 4.55 -3.01 -21.06
C ASN A 32 3.68 -3.80 -20.09
N LEU A 33 2.48 -4.18 -20.52
CA LEU A 33 1.58 -5.01 -19.71
C LEU A 33 2.24 -6.36 -19.38
N ILE A 34 2.77 -7.03 -20.40
CA ILE A 34 3.41 -8.35 -20.22
C ILE A 34 4.67 -8.23 -19.36
N THR A 35 5.52 -7.26 -19.63
CA THR A 35 6.75 -7.02 -18.87
C THR A 35 6.44 -6.76 -17.39
N ALA A 36 5.49 -5.88 -17.11
CA ALA A 36 5.08 -5.58 -15.74
C ALA A 36 4.53 -6.81 -15.03
N SER A 37 3.73 -7.62 -15.71
CA SER A 37 3.15 -8.83 -15.14
C SER A 37 4.20 -9.90 -14.86
N VAL A 38 5.13 -10.13 -15.77
CA VAL A 38 6.20 -11.13 -15.61
C VAL A 38 7.21 -10.72 -14.56
N GLU A 39 7.59 -9.45 -14.54
CA GLU A 39 8.59 -8.92 -13.60
C GLU A 39 7.99 -8.46 -12.27
N ASN A 40 6.70 -8.65 -12.06
CA ASN A 40 5.97 -8.22 -10.85
C ASN A 40 6.12 -6.72 -10.56
N ARG A 41 6.10 -5.92 -11.60
CA ARG A 41 6.16 -4.46 -11.49
C ARG A 41 4.77 -3.87 -11.35
N ILE A 42 4.69 -2.78 -10.61
CA ILE A 42 3.46 -1.99 -10.49
C ILE A 42 3.39 -1.03 -11.69
N LEU A 43 2.25 -1.01 -12.38
CA LEU A 43 2.02 -0.09 -13.49
C LEU A 43 1.98 1.36 -13.00
N GLU A 44 2.39 2.31 -13.85
CA GLU A 44 2.54 3.72 -13.49
C GLU A 44 1.24 4.36 -12.98
N ASP A 45 0.11 4.06 -13.59
CA ASP A 45 -1.19 4.56 -13.16
C ASP A 45 -1.59 4.01 -11.78
N GLU A 46 -1.27 2.76 -11.51
CA GLU A 46 -1.52 2.11 -10.22
C GLU A 46 -0.54 2.59 -9.15
N ARG A 47 0.70 2.87 -9.54
CA ARG A 47 1.73 3.41 -8.64
C ARG A 47 1.27 4.69 -7.96
N LYS A 48 0.74 5.63 -8.72
CA LYS A 48 0.22 6.89 -8.18
C LYS A 48 -0.91 6.66 -7.18
N LYS A 49 -1.85 5.78 -7.53
CA LYS A 49 -2.97 5.43 -6.65
C LYS A 49 -2.51 4.80 -5.34
N ILE A 50 -1.53 3.89 -5.43
CA ILE A 50 -0.96 3.22 -4.26
C ILE A 50 -0.26 4.23 -3.36
N LEU A 51 0.57 5.12 -3.90
CA LEU A 51 1.26 6.14 -3.12
C LEU A 51 0.27 7.09 -2.43
N MET A 52 -0.78 7.50 -3.11
CA MET A 52 -1.85 8.31 -2.52
C MET A 52 -2.58 7.57 -1.40
N PHE A 53 -2.82 6.28 -1.58
CA PHE A 53 -3.45 5.43 -0.55
C PHE A 53 -2.56 5.33 0.69
N ILE A 54 -1.27 5.08 0.52
CA ILE A 54 -0.29 5.00 1.63
C ILE A 54 -0.25 6.32 2.39
N GLU A 55 -0.14 7.44 1.68
CA GLU A 55 -0.16 8.78 2.29
C GLU A 55 -1.43 9.02 3.11
N LYS A 56 -2.57 8.64 2.56
CA LYS A 56 -3.86 8.77 3.26
C LYS A 56 -3.88 7.93 4.54
N GLN A 57 -3.36 6.69 4.49
CA GLN A 57 -3.29 5.82 5.67
C GLN A 57 -2.36 6.40 6.74
N ASP A 58 -1.21 6.92 6.32
CA ASP A 58 -0.27 7.57 7.25
C ASP A 58 -0.90 8.80 7.91
N ASN A 59 -1.64 9.61 7.17
CA ASN A 59 -2.35 10.77 7.71
C ASN A 59 -3.44 10.37 8.72
N ILE A 60 -4.17 9.30 8.45
CA ILE A 60 -5.14 8.74 9.41
C ILE A 60 -4.44 8.30 10.69
N PHE A 61 -3.30 7.65 10.57
CA PHE A 61 -2.54 7.18 11.72
C PHE A 61 -2.02 8.35 12.58
N ILE A 62 -1.56 9.43 11.96
CA ILE A 62 -1.14 10.65 12.66
C ILE A 62 -2.29 11.23 13.48
N LYS A 63 -3.52 11.22 12.95
CA LYS A 63 -4.71 11.67 13.70
C LYS A 63 -4.99 10.78 14.91
N ILE A 64 -4.84 9.47 14.76
CA ILE A 64 -5.00 8.51 15.86
C ILE A 64 -3.96 8.78 16.94
N GLU A 65 -2.70 8.96 16.56
CA GLU A 65 -1.60 9.28 17.47
C GLU A 65 -1.86 10.59 18.22
N THR A 66 -2.32 11.62 17.52
CA THR A 66 -2.69 12.91 18.14
C THR A 66 -3.80 12.72 19.16
N ASN A 67 -4.82 11.95 18.86
CA ASN A 67 -5.93 11.68 19.77
C ASN A 67 -5.47 10.91 21.02
N ILE A 68 -4.58 9.94 20.84
CA ILE A 68 -3.98 9.19 21.96
C ILE A 68 -3.21 10.14 22.88
N ASN A 69 -2.40 11.03 22.31
CA ASN A 69 -1.64 12.01 23.08
C ASN A 69 -2.55 12.99 23.84
N GLN A 70 -3.68 13.40 23.24
CA GLN A 70 -4.67 14.24 23.92
C GLN A 70 -5.30 13.53 25.11
N ILE A 71 -5.67 12.27 24.96
CA ILE A 71 -6.22 11.45 26.06
C ILE A 71 -5.18 11.32 27.17
N ALA A 72 -3.92 11.03 26.83
CA ALA A 72 -2.84 10.92 27.79
C ALA A 72 -2.65 12.23 28.62
N ARG A 73 -2.74 13.39 27.96
CA ARG A 73 -2.66 14.70 28.63
C ARG A 73 -3.81 14.92 29.60
N ILE A 74 -5.03 14.57 29.20
CA ILE A 74 -6.23 14.69 30.04
C ILE A 74 -6.09 13.82 31.30
N VAL A 75 -5.68 12.55 31.11
CA VAL A 75 -5.48 11.62 32.22
C VAL A 75 -4.41 12.12 33.18
N ASN A 76 -3.29 12.63 32.67
CA ASN A 76 -2.22 13.17 33.50
C ASN A 76 -2.64 14.42 34.27
N ALA A 77 -3.43 15.31 33.65
CA ALA A 77 -3.92 16.54 34.25
C ALA A 77 -4.95 16.27 35.38
N GLN A 78 -5.86 15.34 35.10
CA GLN A 78 -6.95 15.03 36.04
C GLN A 78 -6.56 14.00 37.09
N LYS A 79 -5.54 13.19 36.85
CA LYS A 79 -5.09 12.06 37.69
C LYS A 79 -6.24 11.10 38.03
N PHE A 80 -7.21 11.00 37.15
CA PHE A 80 -8.45 10.26 37.34
C PHE A 80 -8.63 9.22 36.26
N ILE A 81 -8.07 8.06 36.47
CA ILE A 81 -8.37 6.89 35.68
C ILE A 81 -8.38 5.67 36.59
N SER A 82 -9.40 4.85 36.49
CA SER A 82 -9.46 3.59 37.24
C SER A 82 -8.44 2.61 36.65
N SER A 83 -7.99 1.65 37.47
CA SER A 83 -7.09 0.60 37.00
C SER A 83 -7.67 -0.19 35.85
N LYS A 84 -8.98 -0.41 35.85
CA LYS A 84 -9.69 -1.12 34.77
C LYS A 84 -9.65 -0.32 33.44
N GLU A 85 -9.92 0.97 33.52
CA GLU A 85 -9.88 1.86 32.34
C GLU A 85 -8.47 2.00 31.79
N LEU A 86 -7.48 2.14 32.68
CA LEU A 86 -6.07 2.21 32.27
C LEU A 86 -5.64 0.93 31.54
N ASN A 87 -6.01 -0.23 32.10
CA ASN A 87 -5.68 -1.52 31.47
C ASN A 87 -6.34 -1.66 30.10
N HIS A 88 -7.61 -1.27 29.98
CA HIS A 88 -8.33 -1.27 28.71
C HIS A 88 -7.64 -0.37 27.67
N PHE A 89 -7.26 0.84 28.06
CA PHE A 89 -6.55 1.79 27.21
C PHE A 89 -5.20 1.23 26.73
N GLN A 90 -4.42 0.65 27.65
CA GLN A 90 -3.14 0.03 27.32
C GLN A 90 -3.30 -1.14 26.33
N ASN A 91 -4.32 -1.96 26.49
CA ASN A 91 -4.62 -3.06 25.57
C ASN A 91 -4.97 -2.54 24.18
N GLN A 92 -5.73 -1.45 24.08
CA GLN A 92 -6.05 -0.83 22.79
C GLN A 92 -4.81 -0.24 22.12
N LEU A 93 -3.93 0.42 22.88
CA LEU A 93 -2.66 0.94 22.36
C LEU A 93 -1.79 -0.18 21.80
N LYS A 94 -1.70 -1.29 22.51
CA LYS A 94 -0.94 -2.45 22.06
C LYS A 94 -1.49 -3.00 20.75
N ALA A 95 -2.81 -3.13 20.64
CA ALA A 95 -3.46 -3.62 19.41
C ALA A 95 -3.20 -2.68 18.23
N ILE A 96 -3.29 -1.37 18.42
CA ILE A 96 -3.01 -0.37 17.39
C ILE A 96 -1.55 -0.44 16.95
N THR A 97 -0.62 -0.57 17.90
CA THR A 97 0.81 -0.69 17.60
C THR A 97 1.11 -1.92 16.76
N GLU A 98 0.54 -3.07 17.11
CA GLU A 98 0.71 -4.31 16.35
C GLU A 98 0.16 -4.20 14.93
N LEU A 99 -1.00 -3.57 14.76
CA LEU A 99 -1.60 -3.33 13.44
C LEU A 99 -0.73 -2.38 12.61
N LYS A 100 -0.15 -1.34 13.21
CA LYS A 100 0.73 -0.41 12.50
C LYS A 100 2.02 -1.09 12.07
N GLU A 101 2.60 -1.95 12.87
CA GLU A 101 3.78 -2.73 12.52
C GLU A 101 3.52 -3.62 11.31
N LYS A 102 2.39 -4.33 11.28
CA LYS A 102 1.97 -5.13 10.13
C LYS A 102 1.77 -4.27 8.87
N GLN A 103 1.13 -3.12 9.02
CA GLN A 103 0.93 -2.18 7.93
C GLN A 103 2.27 -1.69 7.37
N ASN A 104 3.22 -1.37 8.23
CA ASN A 104 4.56 -0.92 7.81
C ASN A 104 5.31 -2.02 7.05
N GLU A 105 5.18 -3.27 7.46
CA GLU A 105 5.76 -4.41 6.73
C GLU A 105 5.18 -4.52 5.32
N ILE A 106 3.87 -4.37 5.18
CA ILE A 106 3.18 -4.39 3.88
C ILE A 106 3.64 -3.22 3.02
N PHE A 107 3.71 -2.02 3.58
CA PHE A 107 4.15 -0.81 2.86
C PHE A 107 5.61 -0.93 2.41
N THR A 108 6.47 -1.52 3.22
CA THR A 108 7.87 -1.78 2.85
C THR A 108 7.95 -2.69 1.61
N LYS A 109 7.14 -3.73 1.55
CA LYS A 109 7.07 -4.61 0.37
C LYS A 109 6.57 -3.86 -0.86
N ILE A 110 5.55 -3.02 -0.70
CA ILE A 110 5.01 -2.20 -1.79
C ILE A 110 6.08 -1.23 -2.30
N TYR A 111 6.79 -0.54 -1.42
CA TYR A 111 7.87 0.36 -1.80
C TYR A 111 8.99 -0.35 -2.55
N SER A 112 9.33 -1.58 -2.17
CA SER A 112 10.35 -2.34 -2.89
C SER A 112 9.94 -2.64 -4.34
N LEU A 113 8.66 -2.93 -4.57
CA LEU A 113 8.12 -3.14 -5.92
C LEU A 113 8.13 -1.86 -6.76
N ILE A 114 7.95 -0.71 -6.14
CA ILE A 114 8.01 0.60 -6.80
C ILE A 114 9.46 1.00 -7.09
N ALA A 115 10.36 0.76 -6.15
CA ALA A 115 11.78 1.12 -6.27
C ALA A 115 12.50 0.38 -7.39
N ASP A 116 12.07 -0.85 -7.70
CA ASP A 116 12.64 -1.66 -8.78
C ASP A 116 12.22 -1.17 -10.18
N ASP A 117 11.40 -0.13 -10.25
CA ASP A 117 10.87 0.42 -11.49
C ASP A 117 11.81 1.50 -12.04
N CYS A 118 13.03 1.09 -12.33
CA CYS A 118 14.05 1.96 -12.94
C CYS A 118 14.16 1.73 -14.44
#